data_edc4a8b57dd31e8016a6ce2b021ccaf4
#
_entry.id   edc4a8b57dd31e8016a6ce2b021ccaf4
#
_cell.length_a   1.000
_cell.length_b   1.000
_cell.length_c   1.000
_cell.angle_alpha   90.00
_cell.angle_beta   90.00
_cell.angle_gamma   90.00
#
_symmetry.space_group_name_H-M   'P 1'
#
loop_
_entity.id
_entity.type
_entity.pdbx_description
1 polymer ?
#
loop_
_entity_poly.entity_id
_entity_poly.type
_entity_poly.pdbx_seq_one_letter_code
_entity_poly.pdbx_strand_id
1 'polypeptide(L)'
;MPALLANVLIPSLFVLIWATGFIAARFVAPHAQPLPFVALRVIGVALVLGAIALALRARWPRTRAGWRDAMVAGVLMQGCYIVGVFWAIHRGLPAGIAALVGSLQPLATAMLAGPVLGEAVSLRRWCGIGLGFLGAGLVLAPKIGAADPA
;
A
#
# COMPACT_ATOMS: atom_id res chain seq x y z
N MET A 1 -14.95 -25.63 -7.40
CA MET A 1 -15.43 -24.65 -6.40
C MET A 1 -14.32 -24.03 -5.53
N PRO A 2 -13.32 -24.75 -4.95
CA PRO A 2 -12.33 -24.11 -4.07
C PRO A 2 -11.44 -23.05 -4.76
N ALA A 3 -11.08 -23.26 -6.02
CA ALA A 3 -10.24 -22.31 -6.75
C ALA A 3 -10.94 -20.97 -7.06
N LEU A 4 -12.23 -20.99 -7.38
CA LEU A 4 -13.00 -19.79 -7.65
C LEU A 4 -13.19 -18.95 -6.38
N LEU A 5 -13.50 -19.61 -5.24
CA LEU A 5 -13.58 -18.97 -3.94
C LEU A 5 -12.24 -18.35 -3.52
N ALA A 6 -11.14 -19.04 -3.71
CA ALA A 6 -9.82 -18.52 -3.39
C ALA A 6 -9.45 -17.32 -4.28
N ASN A 7 -9.74 -17.39 -5.58
CA ASN A 7 -9.41 -16.33 -6.53
C ASN A 7 -10.29 -15.08 -6.41
N VAL A 8 -11.45 -15.18 -5.80
CA VAL A 8 -12.33 -14.02 -5.58
C VAL A 8 -12.28 -13.58 -4.12
N LEU A 9 -12.40 -14.50 -3.18
CA LEU A 9 -12.50 -14.19 -1.75
C LEU A 9 -11.22 -13.57 -1.20
N ILE A 10 -10.05 -14.15 -1.52
CA ILE A 10 -8.77 -13.65 -1.01
C ILE A 10 -8.47 -12.23 -1.51
N PRO A 11 -8.57 -11.91 -2.81
CA PRO A 11 -8.38 -10.55 -3.29
C PRO A 11 -9.40 -9.56 -2.71
N SER A 12 -10.66 -9.96 -2.58
CA SER A 12 -11.71 -9.10 -2.02
C SER A 12 -11.46 -8.78 -0.55
N LEU A 13 -11.10 -9.77 0.26
CA LEU A 13 -10.71 -9.56 1.66
C LEU A 13 -9.47 -8.67 1.76
N PHE A 14 -8.48 -8.89 0.89
CA PHE A 14 -7.29 -8.04 0.85
C PHE A 14 -7.66 -6.57 0.59
N VAL A 15 -8.50 -6.30 -0.41
CA VAL A 15 -8.95 -4.94 -0.74
C VAL A 15 -9.70 -4.31 0.42
N LEU A 16 -10.61 -5.05 1.06
CA LEU A 16 -11.36 -4.55 2.22
C LEU A 16 -10.43 -4.22 3.38
N ILE A 17 -9.53 -5.13 3.75
CA ILE A 17 -8.57 -4.91 4.83
C ILE A 17 -7.63 -3.75 4.49
N TRP A 18 -7.15 -3.67 3.25
CA TRP A 18 -6.29 -2.58 2.81
C TRP A 18 -6.97 -1.22 2.91
N ALA A 19 -8.23 -1.13 2.45
CA ALA A 19 -9.02 0.10 2.51
C ALA A 19 -9.25 0.61 3.93
N THR A 20 -9.39 -0.29 4.93
CA THR A 20 -9.54 0.10 6.34
C THR A 20 -8.33 0.87 6.87
N GLY A 21 -7.14 0.69 6.30
CA GLY A 21 -5.93 1.43 6.68
C GLY A 21 -6.07 2.94 6.50
N PHE A 22 -6.70 3.39 5.42
CA PHE A 22 -6.94 4.82 5.16
C PHE A 22 -8.03 5.39 6.08
N ILE A 23 -9.05 4.60 6.40
CA ILE A 23 -10.09 4.97 7.36
C ILE A 23 -9.48 5.13 8.74
N ALA A 24 -8.66 4.17 9.18
CA ALA A 24 -7.94 4.23 10.45
C ALA A 24 -7.01 5.45 10.51
N ALA A 25 -6.28 5.75 9.44
CA ALA A 25 -5.43 6.94 9.35
C ALA A 25 -6.22 8.23 9.57
N ARG A 26 -7.41 8.35 8.98
CA ARG A 26 -8.29 9.50 9.17
C ARG A 26 -8.76 9.67 10.62
N PHE A 27 -9.11 8.57 11.29
CA PHE A 27 -9.54 8.61 12.69
C PHE A 27 -8.39 8.95 13.65
N VAL A 28 -7.18 8.49 13.35
CA VAL A 28 -6.00 8.68 14.20
C VAL A 28 -5.38 10.07 14.02
N ALA A 29 -5.43 10.63 12.81
CA ALA A 29 -4.75 11.88 12.46
C ALA A 29 -5.01 13.05 13.43
N PRO A 30 -6.23 13.28 13.97
CA PRO A 30 -6.46 14.36 14.95
C PRO A 30 -5.98 14.03 16.36
N HIS A 31 -5.72 12.76 16.69
CA HIS A 31 -5.48 12.33 18.08
C HIS A 31 -4.03 11.90 18.34
N ALA A 32 -3.25 11.58 17.31
CA ALA A 32 -1.89 11.10 17.46
C ALA A 32 -0.97 11.61 16.36
N GLN A 33 0.29 11.84 16.75
CA GLN A 33 1.33 12.12 15.76
C GLN A 33 1.60 10.89 14.89
N PRO A 34 1.85 11.07 13.58
CA PRO A 34 2.03 9.98 12.65
C PRO A 34 3.15 9.02 13.00
N LEU A 35 4.33 9.54 13.37
CA LEU A 35 5.52 8.71 13.63
C LEU A 35 5.36 7.76 14.81
N PRO A 36 4.97 8.22 16.02
CA PRO A 36 4.76 7.32 17.15
C PRO A 36 3.67 6.29 16.91
N PHE A 37 2.59 6.68 16.23
CA PHE A 37 1.50 5.78 15.92
C PHE A 37 1.94 4.68 14.94
N VAL A 38 2.62 5.03 13.85
CA VAL A 38 3.11 4.06 12.88
C VAL A 38 4.17 3.16 13.53
N ALA A 39 5.05 3.70 14.37
CA ALA A 39 6.04 2.91 15.09
C ALA A 39 5.38 1.85 15.98
N LEU A 40 4.40 2.25 16.80
CA LEU A 40 3.65 1.33 17.66
C LEU A 40 2.92 0.25 16.85
N ARG A 41 2.29 0.65 15.74
CA ARG A 41 1.63 -0.27 14.82
C ARG A 41 2.61 -1.29 14.23
N VAL A 42 3.77 -0.85 13.75
CA VAL A 42 4.80 -1.74 13.15
C VAL A 42 5.33 -2.71 14.20
N ILE A 43 5.61 -2.25 15.41
CA ILE A 43 6.03 -3.11 16.52
C ILE A 43 4.95 -4.14 16.82
N GLY A 44 3.69 -3.72 16.99
CA GLY A 44 2.58 -4.63 17.26
C GLY A 44 2.41 -5.70 16.17
N VAL A 45 2.44 -5.30 14.90
CA VAL A 45 2.36 -6.22 13.75
C VAL A 45 3.58 -7.16 13.74
N ALA A 46 4.79 -6.65 13.99
CA ALA A 46 5.99 -7.48 14.02
C ALA A 46 5.93 -8.54 15.13
N LEU A 47 5.43 -8.19 16.31
CA LEU A 47 5.24 -9.14 17.40
C LEU A 47 4.21 -10.22 17.05
N VAL A 48 3.05 -9.82 16.52
CA VAL A 48 1.98 -10.76 16.15
C VAL A 48 2.44 -11.68 15.03
N LEU A 49 2.96 -11.13 13.93
CA LEU A 49 3.42 -11.92 12.80
C LEU A 49 4.65 -12.76 13.15
N GLY A 50 5.55 -12.24 14.00
CA GLY A 50 6.67 -12.98 14.52
C GLY A 50 6.23 -14.19 15.35
N ALA A 51 5.26 -14.01 16.24
CA ALA A 51 4.68 -15.10 17.02
C ALA A 51 4.02 -16.17 16.12
N ILE A 52 3.24 -15.73 15.12
CA ILE A 52 2.63 -16.62 14.15
C ILE A 52 3.70 -17.38 13.34
N ALA A 53 4.72 -16.69 12.87
CA ALA A 53 5.80 -17.29 12.09
C ALA A 53 6.56 -18.36 12.90
N LEU A 54 6.80 -18.10 14.19
CA LEU A 54 7.41 -19.08 15.10
C LEU A 54 6.48 -20.27 15.34
N ALA A 55 5.20 -20.04 15.61
CA ALA A 55 4.21 -21.09 15.83
C ALA A 55 4.03 -21.99 14.60
N LEU A 56 4.02 -21.42 13.41
CA LEU A 56 3.88 -22.14 12.14
C LEU A 56 5.23 -22.68 11.62
N ARG A 57 6.33 -22.49 12.35
CA ARG A 57 7.68 -22.88 11.92
C ARG A 57 8.01 -22.36 10.51
N ALA A 58 7.66 -21.10 10.24
CA ALA A 58 7.88 -20.47 8.95
C ALA A 58 9.37 -20.49 8.56
N ARG A 59 9.62 -20.62 7.27
CA ARG A 59 11.00 -20.62 6.75
C ARG A 59 11.52 -19.19 6.68
N TRP A 60 12.53 -18.89 7.49
CA TRP A 60 13.24 -17.61 7.47
C TRP A 60 14.24 -17.52 6.31
N PRO A 61 14.58 -16.30 5.84
CA PRO A 61 15.63 -16.12 4.84
C PRO A 61 16.93 -16.75 5.29
N ARG A 62 17.53 -17.59 4.46
CA ARG A 62 18.78 -18.30 4.78
C ARG A 62 20.04 -17.54 4.35
N THR A 63 19.89 -16.49 3.54
CA THR A 63 21.01 -15.73 2.98
C THR A 63 21.00 -14.29 3.46
N ARG A 64 22.18 -13.68 3.53
CA ARG A 64 22.30 -12.25 3.85
C ARG A 64 21.57 -11.36 2.82
N ALA A 65 21.56 -11.78 1.55
CA ALA A 65 20.82 -11.08 0.51
C ALA A 65 19.31 -11.10 0.78
N GLY A 66 18.73 -12.26 1.14
CA GLY A 66 17.32 -12.36 1.48
C GLY A 66 16.91 -11.50 2.66
N TRP A 67 17.77 -11.37 3.68
CA TRP A 67 17.53 -10.46 4.80
C TRP A 67 17.63 -9.00 4.38
N ARG A 68 18.64 -8.63 3.60
CA ARG A 68 18.77 -7.27 3.05
C ARG A 68 17.54 -6.89 2.23
N ASP A 69 17.09 -7.75 1.34
CA ASP A 69 15.96 -7.49 0.44
C ASP A 69 14.65 -7.35 1.23
N ALA A 70 14.44 -8.20 2.26
CA ALA A 70 13.32 -8.08 3.19
C ALA A 70 13.36 -6.78 4.00
N MET A 71 14.55 -6.37 4.48
CA MET A 71 14.72 -5.10 5.20
C MET A 71 14.46 -3.89 4.30
N VAL A 72 15.01 -3.89 3.09
CA VAL A 72 14.78 -2.80 2.12
C VAL A 72 13.29 -2.67 1.78
N ALA A 73 12.63 -3.80 1.48
CA ALA A 73 11.19 -3.81 1.22
C ALA A 73 10.38 -3.31 2.42
N GLY A 74 10.73 -3.75 3.64
CA GLY A 74 10.07 -3.32 4.88
C GLY A 74 10.24 -1.82 5.15
N VAL A 75 11.46 -1.29 5.01
CA VAL A 75 11.74 0.14 5.20
C VAL A 75 11.00 0.99 4.17
N LEU A 76 11.02 0.61 2.90
CA LEU A 76 10.32 1.34 1.85
C LEU A 76 8.80 1.30 2.04
N MET A 77 8.24 0.14 2.35
CA MET A 77 6.80 -0.06 2.46
C MET A 77 6.23 0.50 3.77
N GLN A 78 6.84 0.21 4.90
CA GLN A 78 6.34 0.64 6.21
C GLN A 78 6.92 1.98 6.64
N GLY A 79 8.21 2.23 6.39
CA GLY A 79 8.86 3.47 6.73
C GLY A 79 8.45 4.60 5.77
N CYS A 80 8.81 4.51 4.51
CA CYS A 80 8.59 5.61 3.58
C CYS A 80 7.11 5.75 3.18
N TYR A 81 6.48 4.67 2.70
CA TYR A 81 5.12 4.74 2.17
C TYR A 81 4.07 4.98 3.27
N ILE A 82 4.02 4.13 4.29
CA ILE A 82 2.99 4.24 5.34
C ILE A 82 3.15 5.51 6.16
N VAL A 83 4.38 5.83 6.59
CA VAL A 83 4.65 7.09 7.31
C VAL A 83 4.26 8.30 6.45
N GLY A 84 4.63 8.29 5.17
CA GLY A 84 4.27 9.36 4.23
C GLY A 84 2.76 9.56 4.10
N VAL A 85 1.98 8.48 3.97
CA VAL A 85 0.51 8.53 3.91
C VAL A 85 -0.08 9.10 5.19
N PHE A 86 0.33 8.58 6.36
CA PHE A 86 -0.19 9.09 7.64
C PHE A 86 0.19 10.55 7.88
N TRP A 87 1.42 10.92 7.53
CA TRP A 87 1.88 12.30 7.65
C TRP A 87 1.10 13.25 6.73
N ALA A 88 0.85 12.85 5.48
CA ALA A 88 0.07 13.65 4.54
C ALA A 88 -1.38 13.84 5.02
N ILE A 89 -2.03 12.77 5.53
CA ILE A 89 -3.37 12.87 6.11
C ILE A 89 -3.38 13.75 7.36
N HIS A 90 -2.37 13.65 8.22
CA HIS A 90 -2.22 14.51 9.39
C HIS A 90 -2.04 15.99 9.01
N ARG A 91 -1.43 16.28 7.86
CA ARG A 91 -1.29 17.63 7.30
C ARG A 91 -2.53 18.10 6.54
N GLY A 92 -3.64 17.39 6.62
CA GLY A 92 -4.93 17.78 6.04
C GLY A 92 -5.25 17.16 4.68
N LEU A 93 -4.41 16.28 4.13
CA LEU A 93 -4.76 15.57 2.90
C LEU A 93 -5.99 14.68 3.16
N PRO A 94 -7.08 14.82 2.38
CA PRO A 94 -8.23 13.94 2.52
C PRO A 94 -7.85 12.47 2.32
N ALA A 95 -8.28 11.60 3.25
CA ALA A 95 -7.94 10.17 3.21
C ALA A 95 -8.36 9.49 1.89
N GLY A 96 -9.46 9.96 1.28
CA GLY A 96 -9.89 9.47 -0.04
C GLY A 96 -8.90 9.80 -1.16
N ILE A 97 -8.24 10.97 -1.11
CA ILE A 97 -7.18 11.32 -2.07
C ILE A 97 -5.94 10.47 -1.82
N ALA A 98 -5.55 10.30 -0.56
CA ALA A 98 -4.44 9.44 -0.20
C ALA A 98 -4.67 7.99 -0.67
N ALA A 99 -5.89 7.45 -0.49
CA ALA A 99 -6.28 6.13 -0.97
C ALA A 99 -6.21 6.02 -2.49
N LEU A 100 -6.67 7.06 -3.21
CA LEU A 100 -6.63 7.09 -4.67
C LEU A 100 -5.20 7.13 -5.21
N VAL A 101 -4.33 7.96 -4.63
CA VAL A 101 -2.90 7.98 -4.97
C VAL A 101 -2.25 6.61 -4.66
N GLY A 102 -2.59 6.02 -3.50
CA GLY A 102 -2.13 4.67 -3.14
C GLY A 102 -2.59 3.60 -4.13
N SER A 103 -3.76 3.75 -4.75
CA SER A 103 -4.27 2.82 -5.76
C SER A 103 -3.47 2.85 -7.08
N LEU A 104 -2.64 3.86 -7.30
CA LEU A 104 -1.70 3.92 -8.43
C LEU A 104 -0.48 3.01 -8.25
N GLN A 105 -0.21 2.53 -7.03
CA GLN A 105 0.93 1.65 -6.74
C GLN A 105 0.98 0.39 -7.62
N PRO A 106 -0.11 -0.38 -7.82
CA PRO A 106 -0.09 -1.53 -8.73
C PRO A 106 0.21 -1.14 -10.17
N LEU A 107 -0.24 0.04 -10.59
CA LEU A 107 0.02 0.56 -11.94
C LEU A 107 1.50 0.90 -12.11
N ALA A 108 2.09 1.61 -11.15
CA ALA A 108 3.52 1.92 -11.13
C ALA A 108 4.36 0.62 -11.10
N THR A 109 3.97 -0.36 -10.28
CA THR A 109 4.62 -1.67 -10.23
C THR A 109 4.56 -2.39 -11.59
N ALA A 110 3.41 -2.38 -12.26
CA ALA A 110 3.26 -3.00 -13.58
C ALA A 110 4.11 -2.30 -14.66
N MET A 111 4.26 -0.97 -14.58
CA MET A 111 5.12 -0.21 -15.48
C MET A 111 6.61 -0.53 -15.28
N LEU A 112 7.02 -0.71 -14.03
CA LEU A 112 8.42 -1.00 -13.67
C LEU A 112 8.79 -2.48 -13.87
N ALA A 113 7.82 -3.39 -13.89
CA ALA A 113 8.07 -4.83 -14.03
C ALA A 113 8.81 -5.16 -15.34
N GLY A 114 8.49 -4.50 -16.45
CA GLY A 114 9.19 -4.66 -17.71
C GLY A 114 10.68 -4.35 -17.60
N PRO A 115 11.08 -3.10 -17.35
CA PRO A 115 12.49 -2.70 -17.34
C PRO A 115 13.30 -3.29 -16.17
N VAL A 116 12.67 -3.58 -15.02
CA VAL A 116 13.38 -4.07 -13.83
C VAL A 116 13.49 -5.59 -13.79
N LEU A 117 12.41 -6.30 -14.16
CA LEU A 117 12.34 -7.76 -14.07
C LEU A 117 12.49 -8.45 -15.43
N GLY A 118 12.55 -7.70 -16.53
CA GLY A 118 12.59 -8.24 -17.88
C GLY A 118 11.25 -8.88 -18.32
N GLU A 119 10.16 -8.61 -17.62
CA GLU A 119 8.85 -9.17 -17.94
C GLU A 119 8.19 -8.39 -19.09
N ALA A 120 7.72 -9.09 -20.12
CA ALA A 120 6.94 -8.46 -21.18
C ALA A 120 5.54 -8.10 -20.67
N VAL A 121 5.26 -6.81 -20.58
CA VAL A 121 3.92 -6.31 -20.23
C VAL A 121 3.03 -6.37 -21.48
N SER A 122 1.97 -7.16 -21.47
CA SER A 122 1.06 -7.29 -22.61
C SER A 122 0.31 -5.97 -22.89
N LEU A 123 -0.06 -5.75 -24.16
CA LEU A 123 -0.83 -4.57 -24.57
C LEU A 123 -2.13 -4.41 -23.75
N ARG A 124 -2.78 -5.52 -23.43
CA ARG A 124 -3.99 -5.53 -22.59
C ARG A 124 -3.72 -4.95 -21.19
N ARG A 125 -2.56 -5.23 -20.59
CA ARG A 125 -2.15 -4.65 -19.30
C ARG A 125 -1.88 -3.15 -19.46
N TRP A 126 -1.25 -2.71 -20.54
CA TRP A 126 -1.03 -1.30 -20.83
C TRP A 126 -2.33 -0.51 -20.98
N CYS A 127 -3.34 -1.07 -21.67
CA CYS A 127 -4.67 -0.47 -21.74
C CYS A 127 -5.31 -0.33 -20.34
N GLY A 128 -5.20 -1.36 -19.51
CA GLY A 128 -5.70 -1.32 -18.12
C GLY A 128 -4.99 -0.25 -17.28
N ILE A 129 -3.67 -0.12 -17.40
CA ILE A 129 -2.87 0.92 -16.75
C ILE A 129 -3.35 2.32 -17.19
N GLY A 130 -3.49 2.54 -18.49
CA GLY A 130 -3.97 3.81 -19.05
C GLY A 130 -5.36 4.19 -18.54
N LEU A 131 -6.31 3.25 -18.56
CA LEU A 131 -7.65 3.45 -18.00
C LEU A 131 -7.62 3.77 -16.50
N GLY A 132 -6.75 3.09 -15.72
CA GLY A 132 -6.57 3.35 -14.31
C GLY A 132 -6.06 4.76 -14.03
N PHE A 133 -5.07 5.24 -14.77
CA PHE A 133 -4.57 6.62 -14.66
C PHE A 133 -5.61 7.65 -15.07
N LEU A 134 -6.36 7.41 -16.16
CA LEU A 134 -7.45 8.29 -16.57
C LEU A 134 -8.54 8.37 -15.50
N GLY A 135 -8.96 7.24 -14.95
CA GLY A 135 -9.95 7.21 -13.86
C GLY A 135 -9.48 7.96 -12.60
N ALA A 136 -8.24 7.75 -12.19
CA ALA A 136 -7.64 8.47 -11.08
C ALA A 136 -7.56 9.99 -11.36
N GLY A 137 -7.14 10.37 -12.56
CA GLY A 137 -7.07 11.77 -13.00
C GLY A 137 -8.44 12.47 -12.97
N LEU A 138 -9.49 11.81 -13.48
CA LEU A 138 -10.85 12.34 -13.46
C LEU A 138 -11.39 12.58 -12.04
N VAL A 139 -11.05 11.72 -11.10
CA VAL A 139 -11.45 11.89 -9.68
C VAL A 139 -10.63 12.95 -8.95
N LEU A 140 -9.35 13.09 -9.30
CA LEU A 140 -8.45 14.06 -8.67
C LEU A 140 -8.62 15.48 -9.23
N ALA A 141 -8.89 15.62 -10.52
CA ALA A 141 -8.94 16.91 -11.20
C ALA A 141 -9.84 17.97 -10.53
N PRO A 142 -11.09 17.67 -10.09
CA PRO A 142 -11.93 18.66 -9.41
C PRO A 142 -11.39 19.09 -8.06
N LYS A 143 -10.57 18.25 -7.40
CA LYS A 143 -10.06 18.51 -6.06
C LYS A 143 -8.74 19.26 -6.06
N ILE A 144 -7.99 19.20 -7.16
CA ILE A 144 -6.77 19.99 -7.35
C ILE A 144 -7.13 21.46 -7.64
N GLY A 145 -8.23 21.70 -8.38
CA GLY A 145 -8.73 23.06 -8.64
C GLY A 145 -9.49 23.70 -7.47
N ALA A 146 -9.90 22.91 -6.47
CA ALA A 146 -10.60 23.40 -5.28
C ALA A 146 -9.66 23.61 -4.06
N ALA A 147 -8.37 23.41 -4.21
CA ALA A 147 -7.36 23.82 -3.24
C ALA A 147 -7.11 25.31 -3.45
N ASP A 148 -8.02 26.14 -2.95
CA ASP A 148 -7.86 27.59 -2.85
C ASP A 148 -6.71 27.88 -1.87
N PRO A 149 -5.71 28.70 -2.25
CA PRO A 149 -4.69 29.15 -1.32
C PRO A 149 -5.30 30.18 -0.40
N ALA A 150 -5.67 29.81 0.84
CA ALA A 150 -5.88 30.73 1.92
C ALA A 150 -4.61 30.90 2.72
#